data_ec3554f1f55827fcec2f37ac5dc94678
#
_entry.id   ec3554f1f55827fcec2f37ac5dc94678
#
_cell.length_a   1.000
_cell.length_b   1.000
_cell.length_c   1.000
_cell.angle_alpha   90.00
_cell.angle_beta   90.00
_cell.angle_gamma   90.00
#
_symmetry.space_group_name_H-M   'P 1'
#
loop_
_entity.id
_entity.type
_entity.pdbx_description
1 polymer ?
#
loop_
_entity_poly.entity_id
_entity_poly.type
_entity_poly.pdbx_seq_one_letter_code
_entity_poly.pdbx_strand_id
1 'polypeptide(L)'
;MVLGKQFHVACVLYYACCIFVDLSADLNADPLKTRDYYCVFFAGVGGWAWKHWFVAFAFLCLGPAQATVLYLRLGQSLWTLNDTLTVAAMVVGALLPIGLSNVTAIQPLCALEPTDVAGHAAYAAATARWHAFVLATYAVVLALRLDDAPAKAKGD
;
A
#
# COMPACT_ATOMS: atom_id res chain seq x y z
N MET A 1 16.48 -11.06 -16.43
CA MET A 1 15.02 -11.00 -16.59
C MET A 1 14.25 -11.54 -15.38
N VAL A 2 14.66 -12.64 -14.76
CA VAL A 2 14.03 -13.23 -13.57
C VAL A 2 14.12 -12.31 -12.33
N LEU A 3 15.24 -11.64 -12.12
CA LEU A 3 15.49 -10.80 -10.94
C LEU A 3 14.48 -9.65 -10.79
N GLY A 4 14.09 -9.01 -11.89
CA GLY A 4 13.11 -7.90 -11.84
C GLY A 4 11.71 -8.35 -11.42
N LYS A 5 11.27 -9.53 -11.85
CA LYS A 5 9.97 -10.10 -11.48
C LYS A 5 9.92 -10.42 -9.97
N GLN A 6 10.94 -11.11 -9.47
CA GLN A 6 11.04 -11.47 -8.05
C GLN A 6 11.11 -10.22 -7.17
N PHE A 7 11.83 -9.20 -7.60
CA PHE A 7 11.91 -7.92 -6.89
C PHE A 7 10.54 -7.24 -6.80
N HIS A 8 9.76 -7.19 -7.90
CA HIS A 8 8.40 -6.63 -7.87
C HIS A 8 7.48 -7.41 -6.94
N VAL A 9 7.52 -8.73 -6.99
CA VAL A 9 6.73 -9.57 -6.07
C VAL A 9 7.10 -9.28 -4.61
N ALA A 10 8.39 -9.19 -4.30
CA ALA A 10 8.85 -8.86 -2.95
C ALA A 10 8.38 -7.47 -2.49
N CYS A 11 8.44 -6.45 -3.37
CA CYS A 11 7.93 -5.12 -3.06
C CYS A 11 6.42 -5.13 -2.76
N VAL A 12 5.63 -5.80 -3.61
CA VAL A 12 4.17 -5.87 -3.43
C VAL A 12 3.80 -6.62 -2.15
N LEU A 13 4.51 -7.71 -1.83
CA LEU A 13 4.32 -8.42 -0.56
C LEU A 13 4.66 -7.52 0.64
N TYR A 14 5.73 -6.74 0.56
CA TYR A 14 6.07 -5.79 1.62
C TYR A 14 4.98 -4.73 1.82
N TYR A 15 4.47 -4.14 0.73
CA TYR A 15 3.36 -3.18 0.79
C TYR A 15 2.09 -3.82 1.36
N ALA A 16 1.77 -5.05 0.95
CA ALA A 16 0.64 -5.78 1.48
C ALA A 16 0.78 -6.03 2.99
N CYS A 17 1.98 -6.35 3.47
CA CYS A 17 2.24 -6.46 4.92
C CYS A 17 2.03 -5.12 5.65
N CYS A 18 2.47 -3.98 5.08
CA CYS A 18 2.21 -2.67 5.68
C CYS A 18 0.71 -2.42 5.83
N ILE A 19 -0.06 -2.60 4.74
CA ILE A 19 -1.51 -2.39 4.74
C ILE A 19 -2.23 -3.40 5.65
N PHE A 20 -1.74 -4.63 5.76
CA PHE A 20 -2.31 -5.61 6.68
C PHE A 20 -2.14 -5.20 8.15
N VAL A 21 -1.00 -4.61 8.50
CA VAL A 21 -0.77 -4.05 9.85
C VAL A 21 -1.73 -2.89 10.11
N ASP A 22 -1.91 -1.98 9.14
CA ASP A 22 -2.85 -0.88 9.24
C ASP A 22 -4.30 -1.40 9.38
N LEU A 23 -4.71 -2.34 8.54
CA LEU A 23 -6.03 -2.96 8.61
C LEU A 23 -6.27 -3.65 9.96
N SER A 24 -5.26 -4.28 10.54
CA SER A 24 -5.38 -4.88 11.87
C SER A 24 -5.59 -3.86 12.98
N ALA A 25 -5.03 -2.65 12.81
CA ALA A 25 -5.30 -1.52 13.71
C ALA A 25 -6.72 -0.95 13.52
N ASP A 26 -7.20 -0.87 12.28
CA ASP A 26 -8.56 -0.40 11.95
C ASP A 26 -9.65 -1.29 12.53
N LEU A 27 -9.39 -2.59 12.55
CA LEU A 27 -10.32 -3.61 13.08
C LEU A 27 -10.23 -3.78 14.60
N ASN A 28 -9.51 -2.91 15.31
CA ASN A 28 -9.44 -2.96 16.76
C ASN A 28 -10.83 -2.69 17.36
N ALA A 29 -11.18 -3.49 18.37
CA ALA A 29 -12.46 -3.33 19.08
C ALA A 29 -12.58 -1.98 19.82
N ASP A 30 -11.46 -1.31 20.09
CA ASP A 30 -11.39 0.00 20.73
C ASP A 30 -11.05 1.08 19.69
N PRO A 31 -12.04 1.90 19.26
CA PRO A 31 -11.80 2.93 18.24
C PRO A 31 -10.79 4.01 18.66
N LEU A 32 -10.59 4.23 19.98
CA LEU A 32 -9.59 5.18 20.46
C LEU A 32 -8.17 4.68 20.20
N LYS A 33 -7.95 3.37 20.26
CA LYS A 33 -6.65 2.79 19.87
C LYS A 33 -6.35 2.96 18.38
N THR A 34 -7.36 2.85 17.53
CA THR A 34 -7.25 3.15 16.10
C THR A 34 -6.87 4.63 15.89
N ARG A 35 -7.56 5.53 16.59
CA ARG A 35 -7.21 6.95 16.56
C ARG A 35 -5.74 7.18 16.99
N ASP A 36 -5.35 6.65 18.14
CA ASP A 36 -3.99 6.84 18.65
C ASP A 36 -2.93 6.26 17.71
N TYR A 37 -3.25 5.15 17.05
CA TYR A 37 -2.38 4.56 16.03
C TYR A 37 -2.06 5.56 14.91
N TYR A 38 -3.08 6.22 14.34
CA TYR A 38 -2.90 7.14 13.21
C TYR A 38 -2.49 8.55 13.65
N CYS A 39 -3.08 9.09 14.71
CA CYS A 39 -2.89 10.49 15.07
C CYS A 39 -1.52 10.75 15.68
N VAL A 40 -0.95 9.80 16.41
CA VAL A 40 0.44 9.86 16.85
C VAL A 40 1.40 9.79 15.65
N PHE A 41 1.03 9.06 14.62
CA PHE A 41 1.81 8.98 13.38
C PHE A 41 1.86 10.33 12.65
N PHE A 42 0.70 10.98 12.48
CA PHE A 42 0.60 12.22 11.70
C PHE A 42 0.90 13.48 12.49
N ALA A 43 0.79 13.46 13.81
CA ALA A 43 1.04 14.64 14.64
C ALA A 43 2.52 14.97 14.86
N GLY A 44 3.45 14.13 14.40
CA GLY A 44 4.89 14.39 14.55
C GLY A 44 5.36 14.39 16.00
N VAL A 45 4.54 14.02 16.95
CA VAL A 45 4.83 14.08 18.39
C VAL A 45 5.42 12.76 18.86
N GLY A 46 6.71 12.79 19.15
CA GLY A 46 7.31 11.83 20.06
C GLY A 46 7.66 10.48 19.46
N GLY A 47 8.83 10.42 18.84
CA GLY A 47 9.54 9.16 18.60
C GLY A 47 8.96 8.33 17.44
N TRP A 48 9.74 8.21 16.42
CA TRP A 48 9.49 7.29 15.31
C TRP A 48 9.43 5.84 15.84
N ALA A 49 8.23 5.32 16.11
CA ALA A 49 8.07 3.92 16.40
C ALA A 49 8.54 3.08 15.20
N TRP A 50 8.98 1.85 15.41
CA TRP A 50 9.49 0.96 14.36
C TRP A 50 8.56 0.85 13.14
N LYS A 51 7.24 0.94 13.34
CA LYS A 51 6.22 0.94 12.28
C LYS A 51 6.36 2.12 11.31
N HIS A 52 6.80 3.28 11.78
CA HIS A 52 7.05 4.45 10.94
C HIS A 52 8.24 4.23 10.01
N TRP A 53 9.30 3.61 10.51
CA TRP A 53 10.44 3.22 9.69
C TRP A 53 10.06 2.18 8.66
N PHE A 54 9.20 1.25 9.03
CA PHE A 54 8.69 0.21 8.13
C PHE A 54 7.93 0.83 6.94
N VAL A 55 7.02 1.79 7.20
CA VAL A 55 6.28 2.52 6.16
C VAL A 55 7.20 3.47 5.39
N ALA A 56 8.08 4.21 6.08
CA ALA A 56 9.04 5.10 5.43
C ALA A 56 9.96 4.34 4.46
N PHE A 57 10.42 3.15 4.83
CA PHE A 57 11.22 2.29 3.94
C PHE A 57 10.46 1.92 2.67
N ALA A 58 9.15 1.62 2.77
CA ALA A 58 8.32 1.34 1.60
C ALA A 58 8.31 2.52 0.61
N PHE A 59 8.09 3.73 1.11
CA PHE A 59 7.98 4.92 0.25
C PHE A 59 9.32 5.47 -0.21
N LEU A 60 10.34 5.52 0.66
CA LEU A 60 11.62 6.17 0.36
C LEU A 60 12.63 5.26 -0.34
N CYS A 61 12.54 3.95 -0.13
CA CYS A 61 13.48 3.00 -0.70
C CYS A 61 12.83 2.11 -1.76
N LEU A 62 11.80 1.35 -1.40
CA LEU A 62 11.21 0.37 -2.31
C LEU A 62 10.45 1.01 -3.47
N GLY A 63 9.71 2.10 -3.23
CA GLY A 63 8.97 2.80 -4.28
C GLY A 63 9.88 3.31 -5.40
N PRO A 64 10.90 4.13 -5.09
CA PRO A 64 11.88 4.58 -6.09
C PRO A 64 12.62 3.44 -6.78
N ALA A 65 13.03 2.40 -6.05
CA ALA A 65 13.70 1.24 -6.63
C ALA A 65 12.77 0.50 -7.62
N GLN A 66 11.50 0.30 -7.26
CA GLN A 66 10.52 -0.32 -8.14
C GLN A 66 10.26 0.52 -9.39
N ALA A 67 10.10 1.84 -9.24
CA ALA A 67 9.94 2.77 -10.36
C ALA A 67 11.15 2.73 -11.31
N THR A 68 12.37 2.67 -10.77
CA THR A 68 13.60 2.54 -11.56
C THR A 68 13.61 1.24 -12.38
N VAL A 69 13.26 0.10 -11.78
CA VAL A 69 13.19 -1.18 -12.50
C VAL A 69 12.14 -1.12 -13.62
N LEU A 70 10.98 -0.53 -13.38
CA LEU A 70 9.94 -0.34 -14.40
C LEU A 70 10.42 0.56 -15.53
N TYR A 71 11.08 1.67 -15.21
CA TYR A 71 11.65 2.59 -16.19
C TYR A 71 12.69 1.92 -17.08
N LEU A 72 13.60 1.12 -16.50
CA LEU A 72 14.60 0.37 -17.25
C LEU A 72 13.96 -0.67 -18.20
N ARG A 73 12.89 -1.34 -17.77
CA ARG A 73 12.13 -2.28 -18.62
C ARG A 73 11.50 -1.57 -19.81
N LEU A 74 10.92 -0.37 -19.59
CA LEU A 74 10.36 0.44 -20.67
C LEU A 74 11.42 0.83 -21.70
N GLY A 75 12.59 1.30 -21.23
CA GLY A 75 13.70 1.70 -22.12
C GLY A 75 14.34 0.54 -22.89
N GLN A 76 14.20 -0.68 -22.41
CA GLN A 76 14.73 -1.90 -23.07
C GLN A 76 13.71 -2.61 -23.97
N SER A 77 12.55 -2.00 -24.25
CA SER A 77 11.43 -2.62 -24.99
C SER A 77 10.95 -3.96 -24.40
N LEU A 78 11.14 -4.14 -23.09
CA LEU A 78 10.69 -5.31 -22.34
C LEU A 78 9.31 -5.12 -21.69
N TRP A 79 8.63 -4.02 -22.03
CA TRP A 79 7.33 -3.66 -21.47
C TRP A 79 6.23 -4.57 -22.01
N THR A 80 5.40 -5.06 -21.11
CA THR A 80 4.29 -5.97 -21.42
C THR A 80 2.95 -5.36 -21.02
N LEU A 81 1.85 -5.96 -21.48
CA LEU A 81 0.51 -5.60 -21.02
C LEU A 81 0.39 -5.76 -19.48
N ASN A 82 0.99 -6.82 -18.92
CA ASN A 82 1.00 -7.03 -17.47
C ASN A 82 1.76 -5.92 -16.72
N ASP A 83 2.80 -5.33 -17.32
CA ASP A 83 3.47 -4.15 -16.75
C ASP A 83 2.52 -2.95 -16.69
N THR A 84 1.79 -2.69 -17.79
CA THR A 84 0.78 -1.63 -17.86
C THR A 84 -0.32 -1.83 -16.82
N LEU A 85 -0.91 -3.03 -16.76
CA LEU A 85 -1.96 -3.36 -15.79
C LEU A 85 -1.47 -3.26 -14.34
N THR A 86 -0.23 -3.66 -14.08
CA THR A 86 0.39 -3.53 -12.77
C THR A 86 0.53 -2.06 -12.36
N VAL A 87 1.07 -1.21 -13.25
CA VAL A 87 1.22 0.22 -12.96
C VAL A 87 -0.15 0.87 -12.76
N ALA A 88 -1.11 0.58 -13.61
CA ALA A 88 -2.47 1.09 -13.46
C ALA A 88 -3.10 0.66 -12.11
N ALA A 89 -2.99 -0.61 -11.75
CA ALA A 89 -3.48 -1.13 -10.47
C ALA A 89 -2.77 -0.45 -9.28
N MET A 90 -1.45 -0.30 -9.33
CA MET A 90 -0.69 0.36 -8.25
C MET A 90 -1.07 1.83 -8.09
N VAL A 91 -1.26 2.57 -9.19
CA VAL A 91 -1.61 4.00 -9.12
C VAL A 91 -3.07 4.18 -8.72
N VAL A 92 -4.00 3.53 -9.42
CA VAL A 92 -5.44 3.74 -9.24
C VAL A 92 -5.99 2.92 -8.08
N GLY A 93 -5.49 1.71 -7.87
CA GLY A 93 -6.00 0.78 -6.86
C GLY A 93 -5.25 0.82 -5.53
N ALA A 94 -4.08 1.45 -5.46
CA ALA A 94 -3.32 1.55 -4.21
C ALA A 94 -2.98 3.00 -3.85
N LEU A 95 -2.18 3.71 -4.63
CA LEU A 95 -1.71 5.06 -4.27
C LEU A 95 -2.86 6.06 -4.10
N LEU A 96 -3.79 6.10 -5.06
CA LEU A 96 -4.93 7.00 -4.99
C LEU A 96 -5.85 6.68 -3.80
N PRO A 97 -6.28 5.44 -3.54
CA PRO A 97 -7.05 5.08 -2.35
C PRO A 97 -6.34 5.38 -1.03
N ILE A 98 -5.02 5.16 -0.92
CA ILE A 98 -4.24 5.53 0.28
C ILE A 98 -4.31 7.04 0.51
N GLY A 99 -4.11 7.84 -0.53
CA GLY A 99 -4.24 9.29 -0.46
C GLY A 99 -5.65 9.75 -0.07
N LEU A 100 -6.69 9.15 -0.67
CA LEU A 100 -8.09 9.44 -0.35
C LEU A 100 -8.44 9.01 1.07
N SER A 101 -8.00 7.85 1.53
CA SER A 101 -8.17 7.39 2.92
C SER A 101 -7.60 8.40 3.91
N ASN A 102 -6.40 8.91 3.63
CA ASN A 102 -5.78 9.92 4.49
C ASN A 102 -6.67 11.15 4.64
N VAL A 103 -7.13 11.74 3.52
CA VAL A 103 -7.89 12.99 3.54
C VAL A 103 -9.33 12.79 4.04
N THR A 104 -9.99 11.67 3.69
CA THR A 104 -11.43 11.48 3.95
C THR A 104 -11.74 10.70 5.22
N ALA A 105 -10.76 9.99 5.77
CA ALA A 105 -10.97 9.16 6.97
C ALA A 105 -9.96 9.46 8.08
N ILE A 106 -8.66 9.41 7.80
CA ILE A 106 -7.63 9.50 8.85
C ILE A 106 -7.52 10.93 9.43
N GLN A 107 -7.45 11.95 8.59
CA GLN A 107 -7.41 13.33 9.07
C GLN A 107 -8.66 13.73 9.86
N PRO A 108 -9.91 13.44 9.40
CA PRO A 108 -11.10 13.65 10.20
C PRO A 108 -11.10 12.86 11.51
N LEU A 109 -10.67 11.60 11.50
CA LEU A 109 -10.52 10.78 12.72
C LEU A 109 -9.67 11.49 13.77
N CYS A 110 -8.54 12.07 13.34
CA CYS A 110 -7.64 12.78 14.24
C CYS A 110 -8.18 14.12 14.73
N ALA A 111 -9.12 14.73 14.03
CA ALA A 111 -9.74 16.00 14.41
C ALA A 111 -10.91 15.84 15.39
N LEU A 112 -11.40 14.61 15.62
CA LEU A 112 -12.50 14.37 16.54
C LEU A 112 -12.10 14.55 18.02
N GLU A 113 -13.03 15.05 18.81
CA GLU A 113 -12.90 15.05 20.27
C GLU A 113 -12.80 13.61 20.81
N PRO A 114 -11.96 13.35 21.82
CA PRO A 114 -11.80 12.00 22.39
C PRO A 114 -13.10 11.36 22.89
N THR A 115 -14.10 12.16 23.19
CA THR A 115 -15.41 11.72 23.69
C THR A 115 -16.38 11.27 22.60
N ASP A 116 -16.09 11.57 21.32
CA ASP A 116 -16.93 11.15 20.20
C ASP A 116 -16.60 9.74 19.73
N VAL A 117 -16.98 8.77 20.56
CA VAL A 117 -16.71 7.33 20.28
C VAL A 117 -17.40 6.86 18.99
N ALA A 118 -18.60 7.36 18.70
CA ALA A 118 -19.34 6.98 17.50
C ALA A 118 -18.66 7.49 16.22
N GLY A 119 -18.18 8.74 16.24
CA GLY A 119 -17.39 9.30 15.14
C GLY A 119 -16.08 8.53 14.93
N HIS A 120 -15.36 8.20 16.02
CA HIS A 120 -14.15 7.39 15.92
C HIS A 120 -14.42 6.02 15.28
N ALA A 121 -15.47 5.32 15.67
CA ALA A 121 -15.86 4.04 15.10
C ALA A 121 -16.21 4.16 13.60
N ALA A 122 -16.94 5.23 13.22
CA ALA A 122 -17.32 5.45 11.82
C ALA A 122 -16.11 5.68 10.91
N TYR A 123 -15.16 6.52 11.34
CA TYR A 123 -13.94 6.77 10.55
C TYR A 123 -12.97 5.60 10.55
N ALA A 124 -12.83 4.86 11.65
CA ALA A 124 -12.05 3.61 11.68
C ALA A 124 -12.62 2.60 10.67
N ALA A 125 -13.95 2.42 10.63
CA ALA A 125 -14.58 1.55 9.63
C ALA A 125 -14.41 2.06 8.19
N ALA A 126 -14.38 3.37 7.98
CA ALA A 126 -14.07 3.94 6.66
C ALA A 126 -12.63 3.65 6.24
N THR A 127 -11.67 3.82 7.14
CA THR A 127 -10.26 3.51 6.91
C THR A 127 -10.05 2.02 6.61
N ALA A 128 -10.70 1.14 7.39
CA ALA A 128 -10.66 -0.30 7.15
C ALA A 128 -11.14 -0.69 5.74
N ARG A 129 -12.20 -0.06 5.23
CA ARG A 129 -12.68 -0.31 3.86
C ARG A 129 -11.64 0.09 2.80
N TRP A 130 -10.98 1.24 2.98
CA TRP A 130 -9.92 1.68 2.09
C TRP A 130 -8.73 0.71 2.09
N HIS A 131 -8.26 0.28 3.26
CA HIS A 131 -7.15 -0.63 3.39
C HIS A 131 -7.47 -2.03 2.86
N ALA A 132 -8.69 -2.52 3.08
CA ALA A 132 -9.16 -3.79 2.49
C ALA A 132 -9.18 -3.72 0.96
N PHE A 133 -9.61 -2.61 0.36
CA PHE A 133 -9.58 -2.39 -1.08
C PHE A 133 -8.14 -2.38 -1.63
N VAL A 134 -7.23 -1.67 -0.96
CA VAL A 134 -5.80 -1.64 -1.35
C VAL A 134 -5.18 -3.04 -1.26
N LEU A 135 -5.50 -3.78 -0.20
CA LEU A 135 -5.00 -5.15 -0.02
C LEU A 135 -5.50 -6.08 -1.14
N ALA A 136 -6.78 -5.97 -1.53
CA ALA A 136 -7.33 -6.70 -2.66
C ALA A 136 -6.62 -6.32 -3.98
N THR A 137 -6.29 -5.05 -4.18
CA THR A 137 -5.50 -4.59 -5.32
C THR A 137 -4.12 -5.24 -5.36
N TYR A 138 -3.43 -5.33 -4.22
CA TYR A 138 -2.13 -6.02 -4.17
C TYR A 138 -2.23 -7.51 -4.49
N ALA A 139 -3.32 -8.18 -4.09
CA ALA A 139 -3.57 -9.56 -4.49
C ALA A 139 -3.72 -9.71 -6.01
N VAL A 140 -4.42 -8.79 -6.66
CA VAL A 140 -4.53 -8.75 -8.14
C VAL A 140 -3.17 -8.51 -8.78
N VAL A 141 -2.39 -7.56 -8.28
CA VAL A 141 -1.03 -7.29 -8.80
C VAL A 141 -0.11 -8.52 -8.65
N LEU A 142 -0.19 -9.21 -7.53
CA LEU A 142 0.55 -10.46 -7.32
C LEU A 142 0.13 -11.53 -8.32
N ALA A 143 -1.17 -11.71 -8.57
CA ALA A 143 -1.67 -12.66 -9.55
C ALA A 143 -1.15 -12.34 -10.95
N LEU A 144 -1.21 -11.08 -11.39
CA LEU A 144 -0.67 -10.63 -12.69
C LEU A 144 0.83 -10.93 -12.81
N ARG A 145 1.58 -10.80 -11.70
CA ARG A 145 3.03 -11.03 -11.70
C ARG A 145 3.41 -12.50 -11.62
N LEU A 146 2.61 -13.33 -10.99
CA LEU A 146 2.85 -14.77 -10.90
C LEU A 146 2.49 -15.48 -12.20
N ASP A 147 1.46 -15.01 -12.91
CA ASP A 147 0.99 -15.58 -14.17
C ASP A 147 1.84 -15.18 -15.40
N ASP A 148 2.80 -14.27 -15.25
CA ASP A 148 3.78 -13.94 -16.28
C ASP A 148 4.61 -15.20 -16.64
N ALA A 149 4.06 -16.06 -17.50
CA ALA A 149 4.79 -17.18 -18.05
C ALA A 149 6.08 -16.67 -18.72
N PRO A 150 7.22 -17.37 -18.59
CA PRO A 150 8.41 -17.00 -19.32
C PRO A 150 8.03 -16.94 -20.80
N ALA A 151 8.28 -15.80 -21.45
CA ALA A 151 8.09 -15.68 -22.88
C ALA A 151 8.73 -16.92 -23.51
N LYS A 152 7.92 -17.75 -24.20
CA LYS A 152 8.44 -18.90 -24.95
C LYS A 152 9.59 -18.36 -25.77
N ALA A 153 10.81 -18.83 -25.54
CA ALA A 153 11.91 -18.57 -26.44
C ALA A 153 11.35 -18.90 -27.84
N LYS A 154 11.26 -17.91 -28.72
CA LYS A 154 10.95 -18.15 -30.11
C LYS A 154 12.09 -19.06 -30.56
N GLY A 155 11.76 -20.35 -30.73
CA GLY A 155 12.69 -21.29 -31.31
C GLY A 155 13.09 -20.76 -32.68
N ASP A 156 14.41 -20.69 -32.84
CA ASP A 156 15.07 -20.53 -34.12
C ASP A 156 14.73 -21.72 -35.03
#